data_5da8d577463db2c35b8a230afcf97e6a
#
_entry.id   5da8d577463db2c35b8a230afcf97e6a
#
_cell.length_a   1.000
_cell.length_b   1.000
_cell.length_c   1.000
_cell.angle_alpha   90.00
_cell.angle_beta   90.00
_cell.angle_gamma   90.00
#
_symmetry.space_group_name_H-M   'P 1'
#
loop_
_entity.id
_entity.type
_entity.pdbx_description
1 polymer ?
#
loop_
_entity_poly.entity_id
_entity_poly.type
_entity_poly.pdbx_seq_one_letter_code
_entity_poly.pdbx_strand_id
1 'polypeptide(L)'
;CVIDGSRGLGNRRLLPSGPLREGAQRLDSVEQVLVNGVLRETGHELTTAEQNAISFELLATEACRLNGSLARPIERFAGTTVHAVAAIGNPQRFFDLLRSVDIQVLEHVFPDHAALGSKDLEFGDDFDVFMTEKDAVKLGRNAKDNLWYVPVELSMDPVLAAPLLEQIESRLRGAG
;
A
#
# COMPACT_ATOMS: atom_id res chain seq x y z
N CYS A 1 -12.37 6.51 7.69
CA CYS A 1 -11.08 6.16 8.31
C CYS A 1 -10.53 4.89 7.68
N VAL A 2 -9.20 4.84 7.42
CA VAL A 2 -8.54 3.64 6.86
C VAL A 2 -7.59 3.06 7.90
N ILE A 3 -7.70 1.76 8.14
CA ILE A 3 -6.86 0.99 9.06
C ILE A 3 -6.04 -0.02 8.24
N ASP A 4 -4.75 -0.15 8.55
CA ASP A 4 -3.93 -1.27 8.06
C ASP A 4 -4.30 -2.52 8.87
N GLY A 5 -4.95 -3.50 8.24
CA GLY A 5 -5.43 -4.71 8.90
C GLY A 5 -4.32 -5.53 9.56
N SER A 6 -3.11 -5.50 9.01
CA SER A 6 -1.97 -6.24 9.57
C SER A 6 -1.46 -5.67 10.89
N ARG A 7 -1.65 -4.37 11.12
CA ARG A 7 -1.25 -3.64 12.34
C ARG A 7 -2.42 -3.39 13.28
N GLY A 8 -3.63 -3.24 12.73
CA GLY A 8 -4.81 -2.82 13.46
C GLY A 8 -4.56 -1.50 14.19
N LEU A 9 -5.07 -1.41 15.41
CA LEU A 9 -4.82 -0.27 16.32
C LEU A 9 -3.62 -0.49 17.25
N GLY A 10 -2.83 -1.55 17.01
CA GLY A 10 -1.68 -1.92 17.84
C GLY A 10 -2.10 -2.17 19.28
N ASN A 11 -1.37 -1.60 20.25
CA ASN A 11 -1.68 -1.70 21.68
C ASN A 11 -2.76 -0.72 22.15
N ARG A 12 -3.46 -0.04 21.23
CA ARG A 12 -4.51 0.96 21.47
C ARG A 12 -4.11 2.16 22.34
N ARG A 13 -2.81 2.38 22.53
CA ARG A 13 -2.28 3.52 23.27
C ARG A 13 -1.89 4.66 22.36
N LEU A 14 -2.02 5.88 22.90
CA LEU A 14 -1.56 7.09 22.23
C LEU A 14 -0.03 7.20 22.24
N LEU A 15 0.52 7.96 21.32
CA LEU A 15 1.92 8.36 21.33
C LEU A 15 2.28 9.02 22.66
N PRO A 16 3.49 8.77 23.22
CA PRO A 16 4.55 7.91 22.71
C PRO A 16 4.43 6.42 23.11
N SER A 17 3.43 6.06 23.93
CA SER A 17 3.29 4.71 24.50
C SER A 17 2.68 3.69 23.52
N GLY A 18 2.18 4.13 22.40
CA GLY A 18 1.59 3.32 21.34
C GLY A 18 1.54 4.06 20.01
N PRO A 19 0.98 3.44 18.96
CA PRO A 19 1.03 3.98 17.60
C PRO A 19 -0.03 5.04 17.31
N LEU A 20 -1.03 5.23 18.20
CA LEU A 20 -2.18 6.06 17.89
C LEU A 20 -1.88 7.54 18.11
N ARG A 21 -2.39 8.37 17.21
CA ARG A 21 -2.40 9.84 17.38
C ARG A 21 -3.67 10.34 18.06
N GLU A 22 -4.77 9.60 17.90
CA GLU A 22 -6.07 9.83 18.53
C GLU A 22 -6.56 8.54 19.18
N GLY A 23 -7.42 8.63 20.21
CA GLY A 23 -7.96 7.46 20.88
C GLY A 23 -8.81 6.59 19.95
N ALA A 24 -8.91 5.29 20.25
CA ALA A 24 -9.71 4.35 19.45
C ALA A 24 -11.19 4.77 19.33
N GLN A 25 -11.71 5.51 20.32
CA GLN A 25 -13.08 6.08 20.32
C GLN A 25 -13.33 7.01 19.12
N ARG A 26 -12.27 7.50 18.46
CA ARG A 26 -12.40 8.29 17.24
C ARG A 26 -13.12 7.53 16.14
N LEU A 27 -13.00 6.20 16.11
CA LEU A 27 -13.67 5.34 15.14
C LEU A 27 -15.20 5.40 15.26
N ASP A 28 -15.75 5.65 16.46
CA ASP A 28 -17.21 5.75 16.69
C ASP A 28 -17.81 7.04 16.09
N SER A 29 -16.95 8.02 15.74
CA SER A 29 -17.35 9.31 15.17
C SER A 29 -17.09 9.44 13.67
N VAL A 30 -16.52 8.43 13.02
CA VAL A 30 -16.35 8.40 11.58
C VAL A 30 -17.52 7.67 10.93
N GLU A 31 -17.85 8.07 9.72
CA GLU A 31 -18.99 7.50 9.00
C GLU A 31 -18.74 6.09 8.52
N GLN A 32 -17.49 5.80 8.15
CA GLN A 32 -17.08 4.47 7.67
C GLN A 32 -15.64 4.17 8.06
N VAL A 33 -15.40 2.94 8.49
CA VAL A 33 -14.08 2.36 8.68
C VAL A 33 -13.80 1.41 7.53
N LEU A 34 -12.67 1.61 6.88
CA LEU A 34 -12.13 0.72 5.85
C LEU A 34 -10.89 0.02 6.38
N VAL A 35 -10.75 -1.25 6.10
CA VAL A 35 -9.60 -2.06 6.51
C VAL A 35 -8.88 -2.56 5.28
N ASN A 36 -7.61 -2.22 5.16
CA ASN A 36 -6.77 -2.77 4.11
C ASN A 36 -6.27 -4.17 4.52
N GLY A 37 -6.80 -5.21 3.88
CA GLY A 37 -6.60 -6.62 4.24
C GLY A 37 -7.54 -7.07 5.35
N VAL A 38 -7.07 -7.98 6.20
CA VAL A 38 -7.85 -8.56 7.31
C VAL A 38 -7.34 -8.01 8.63
N LEU A 39 -8.25 -7.56 9.51
CA LEU A 39 -7.90 -7.17 10.86
C LEU A 39 -7.31 -8.34 11.63
N ARG A 40 -6.09 -8.21 12.09
CA ARG A 40 -5.49 -9.19 13.00
C ARG A 40 -6.15 -9.10 14.37
N GLU A 41 -6.44 -10.26 14.93
CA GLU A 41 -6.81 -10.37 16.34
C GLU A 41 -5.62 -9.92 17.21
N THR A 42 -5.81 -8.83 17.94
CA THR A 42 -4.77 -8.23 18.81
C THR A 42 -4.96 -8.59 20.29
N GLY A 43 -5.83 -9.57 20.60
CA GLY A 43 -6.19 -9.94 21.97
C GLY A 43 -7.09 -8.90 22.69
N HIS A 44 -7.59 -7.90 21.96
CA HIS A 44 -8.59 -6.94 22.44
C HIS A 44 -9.91 -7.16 21.71
N GLU A 45 -11.02 -6.93 22.40
CA GLU A 45 -12.33 -6.91 21.78
C GLU A 45 -12.39 -5.79 20.72
N LEU A 46 -12.91 -6.14 19.53
CA LEU A 46 -13.13 -5.17 18.47
C LEU A 46 -14.28 -4.23 18.87
N THR A 47 -14.13 -2.95 18.61
CA THR A 47 -15.22 -1.98 18.71
C THR A 47 -16.30 -2.28 17.67
N THR A 48 -17.50 -1.76 17.83
CA THR A 48 -18.58 -1.88 16.84
C THR A 48 -18.15 -1.34 15.48
N ALA A 49 -17.38 -0.25 15.46
CA ALA A 49 -16.84 0.32 14.22
C ALA A 49 -15.84 -0.61 13.51
N GLU A 50 -14.99 -1.32 14.26
CA GLU A 50 -14.07 -2.31 13.71
C GLU A 50 -14.80 -3.56 13.20
N GLN A 51 -15.87 -4.00 13.90
CA GLN A 51 -16.71 -5.13 13.49
C GLN A 51 -17.48 -4.86 12.20
N ASN A 52 -17.90 -3.60 11.98
CA ASN A 52 -18.64 -3.14 10.80
C ASN A 52 -17.72 -2.57 9.72
N ALA A 53 -16.41 -2.71 9.86
CA ALA A 53 -15.46 -2.19 8.89
C ALA A 53 -15.55 -2.95 7.56
N ILE A 54 -15.43 -2.22 6.46
CA ILE A 54 -15.38 -2.79 5.11
C ILE A 54 -13.93 -3.10 4.76
N SER A 55 -13.66 -4.36 4.43
CA SER A 55 -12.32 -4.76 3.98
C SER A 55 -12.11 -4.48 2.50
N PHE A 56 -10.90 -4.10 2.15
CA PHE A 56 -10.43 -3.98 0.78
C PHE A 56 -9.00 -4.51 0.67
N GLU A 57 -8.57 -4.79 -0.54
CA GLU A 57 -7.20 -5.20 -0.84
C GLU A 57 -6.58 -4.24 -1.85
N LEU A 58 -5.26 -4.13 -1.83
CA LEU A 58 -4.49 -3.46 -2.86
C LEU A 58 -3.92 -4.53 -3.78
N LEU A 59 -4.26 -4.44 -5.07
CA LEU A 59 -3.81 -5.37 -6.10
C LEU A 59 -2.79 -4.66 -7.00
N ALA A 60 -1.74 -5.38 -7.37
CA ALA A 60 -0.84 -4.99 -8.44
C ALA A 60 -1.28 -5.70 -9.72
N THR A 61 -1.66 -4.94 -10.75
CA THR A 61 -2.08 -5.48 -12.04
C THR A 61 -1.00 -5.31 -13.10
N GLU A 62 -0.16 -4.29 -12.94
CA GLU A 62 0.91 -4.00 -13.89
C GLU A 62 2.16 -3.44 -13.20
N ALA A 63 3.28 -3.48 -13.93
CA ALA A 63 4.50 -2.75 -13.62
C ALA A 63 4.79 -1.77 -14.76
N CYS A 64 5.10 -0.53 -14.41
CA CYS A 64 5.36 0.56 -15.35
C CYS A 64 6.84 0.96 -15.27
N ARG A 65 7.51 1.09 -16.44
CA ARG A 65 8.86 1.65 -16.44
C ARG A 65 8.86 3.09 -15.95
N LEU A 66 9.84 3.40 -15.13
CA LEU A 66 9.96 4.73 -14.54
C LEU A 66 10.10 5.85 -15.57
N ASN A 67 10.72 5.57 -16.73
CA ASN A 67 10.81 6.50 -17.85
C ASN A 67 9.51 6.66 -18.68
N GLY A 68 8.46 5.90 -18.34
CA GLY A 68 7.16 5.94 -19.01
C GLY A 68 7.11 5.24 -20.38
N SER A 69 8.18 4.56 -20.80
CA SER A 69 8.26 3.93 -22.14
C SER A 69 7.42 2.67 -22.29
N LEU A 70 7.07 2.00 -21.19
CA LEU A 70 6.46 0.68 -21.21
C LEU A 70 5.69 0.40 -19.92
N ALA A 71 4.51 -0.23 -20.04
CA ALA A 71 3.81 -0.91 -18.96
C ALA A 71 3.63 -2.39 -19.36
N ARG A 72 3.67 -3.29 -18.40
CA ARG A 72 3.49 -4.73 -18.55
C ARG A 72 2.63 -5.30 -17.46
N PRO A 73 1.75 -6.28 -17.73
CA PRO A 73 1.10 -7.06 -16.70
C PRO A 73 2.13 -7.61 -15.72
N ILE A 74 1.86 -7.52 -14.42
CA ILE A 74 2.81 -7.90 -13.37
C ILE A 74 3.18 -9.39 -13.44
N GLU A 75 2.25 -10.23 -13.90
CA GLU A 75 2.43 -11.69 -14.07
C GLU A 75 3.53 -12.03 -15.09
N ARG A 76 3.90 -11.09 -15.97
CA ARG A 76 5.03 -11.28 -16.91
C ARG A 76 6.40 -11.37 -16.22
N PHE A 77 6.45 -11.01 -14.95
CA PHE A 77 7.66 -11.09 -14.12
C PHE A 77 7.63 -12.31 -13.17
N ALA A 78 6.59 -13.16 -13.25
CA ALA A 78 6.53 -14.40 -12.45
C ALA A 78 7.75 -15.28 -12.72
N GLY A 79 8.30 -15.85 -11.64
CA GLY A 79 9.53 -16.67 -11.69
C GLY A 79 10.84 -15.87 -11.84
N THR A 80 10.79 -14.54 -11.99
CA THR A 80 12.00 -13.70 -12.06
C THR A 80 12.44 -13.23 -10.67
N THR A 81 13.73 -12.90 -10.55
CA THR A 81 14.29 -12.24 -9.37
C THR A 81 14.38 -10.74 -9.62
N VAL A 82 13.92 -9.93 -8.68
CA VAL A 82 13.97 -8.45 -8.76
C VAL A 82 14.50 -7.85 -7.46
N HIS A 83 15.14 -6.70 -7.55
CA HIS A 83 15.35 -5.84 -6.38
C HIS A 83 14.06 -5.09 -6.10
N ALA A 84 13.53 -5.20 -4.88
CA ALA A 84 12.36 -4.43 -4.47
C ALA A 84 12.76 -3.36 -3.46
N VAL A 85 12.54 -2.11 -3.82
CA VAL A 85 12.93 -0.92 -3.06
C VAL A 85 11.69 -0.26 -2.50
N ALA A 86 11.69 0.03 -1.19
CA ALA A 86 10.58 0.71 -0.55
C ALA A 86 11.05 1.67 0.56
N ALA A 87 10.60 2.94 0.46
CA ALA A 87 10.80 4.00 1.45
C ALA A 87 9.44 4.47 1.99
N ILE A 88 8.67 3.53 2.54
CA ILE A 88 7.30 3.70 3.06
C ILE A 88 7.17 3.10 4.45
N GLY A 89 6.11 3.48 5.19
CA GLY A 89 5.90 3.05 6.57
C GLY A 89 5.65 1.54 6.77
N ASN A 90 5.24 0.80 5.73
CA ASN A 90 5.07 -0.66 5.77
C ASN A 90 5.63 -1.30 4.48
N PRO A 91 6.97 -1.43 4.36
CA PRO A 91 7.61 -1.97 3.17
C PRO A 91 7.29 -3.45 2.94
N GLN A 92 7.11 -4.23 4.01
CA GLN A 92 6.84 -5.66 3.92
C GLN A 92 5.61 -5.95 3.08
N ARG A 93 4.58 -5.11 3.17
CA ARG A 93 3.36 -5.26 2.38
C ARG A 93 3.62 -5.18 0.87
N PHE A 94 4.51 -4.30 0.44
CA PHE A 94 4.92 -4.20 -0.96
C PHE A 94 5.68 -5.45 -1.42
N PHE A 95 6.58 -5.96 -0.58
CA PHE A 95 7.32 -7.17 -0.89
C PHE A 95 6.42 -8.40 -0.95
N ASP A 96 5.48 -8.52 -0.03
CA ASP A 96 4.51 -9.62 -0.03
C ASP A 96 3.56 -9.56 -1.24
N LEU A 97 3.19 -8.35 -1.69
CA LEU A 97 2.43 -8.14 -2.92
C LEU A 97 3.17 -8.70 -4.15
N LEU A 98 4.47 -8.42 -4.28
CA LEU A 98 5.29 -8.96 -5.37
C LEU A 98 5.42 -10.49 -5.28
N ARG A 99 5.60 -11.03 -4.09
CA ARG A 99 5.66 -12.50 -3.88
C ARG A 99 4.35 -13.19 -4.19
N SER A 100 3.21 -12.53 -3.97
CA SER A 100 1.89 -13.11 -4.26
C SER A 100 1.66 -13.40 -5.75
N VAL A 101 2.46 -12.79 -6.63
CA VAL A 101 2.46 -13.00 -8.07
C VAL A 101 3.71 -13.78 -8.54
N ASP A 102 4.30 -14.58 -7.65
CA ASP A 102 5.45 -15.47 -7.92
C ASP A 102 6.73 -14.74 -8.36
N ILE A 103 6.96 -13.52 -7.86
CA ILE A 103 8.22 -12.78 -8.06
C ILE A 103 9.16 -13.04 -6.89
N GLN A 104 10.42 -13.39 -7.17
CA GLN A 104 11.47 -13.53 -6.15
C GLN A 104 12.02 -12.15 -5.79
N VAL A 105 11.96 -11.78 -4.51
CA VAL A 105 12.22 -10.42 -4.06
C VAL A 105 13.52 -10.33 -3.27
N LEU A 106 14.45 -9.49 -3.73
CA LEU A 106 15.60 -9.01 -2.96
C LEU A 106 15.22 -7.68 -2.32
N GLU A 107 14.99 -7.70 -1.00
CA GLU A 107 14.40 -6.56 -0.27
C GLU A 107 15.42 -5.46 0.04
N HIS A 108 15.05 -4.21 -0.24
CA HIS A 108 15.81 -3.01 0.11
C HIS A 108 14.89 -2.01 0.81
N VAL A 109 15.01 -1.96 2.13
CA VAL A 109 14.21 -1.06 2.98
C VAL A 109 14.96 0.23 3.22
N PHE A 110 14.33 1.37 2.93
CA PHE A 110 14.83 2.70 3.25
C PHE A 110 13.95 3.36 4.32
N PRO A 111 14.47 4.33 5.06
CA PRO A 111 13.65 5.10 6.00
C PRO A 111 12.42 5.71 5.30
N ASP A 112 11.29 5.76 5.99
CA ASP A 112 10.07 6.37 5.44
C ASP A 112 10.34 7.81 5.01
N HIS A 113 9.86 8.17 3.83
CA HIS A 113 10.13 9.46 3.15
C HIS A 113 11.59 9.71 2.76
N ALA A 114 12.48 8.71 2.76
CA ALA A 114 13.83 8.88 2.24
C ALA A 114 13.81 9.43 0.81
N ALA A 115 14.72 10.34 0.51
CA ALA A 115 14.97 10.79 -0.84
C ALA A 115 15.86 9.74 -1.53
N LEU A 116 15.26 8.89 -2.34
CA LEU A 116 15.99 7.91 -3.14
C LEU A 116 16.71 8.62 -4.29
N GLY A 117 17.97 8.27 -4.51
CA GLY A 117 18.76 8.73 -5.65
C GLY A 117 19.13 7.60 -6.59
N SER A 118 19.62 7.91 -7.79
CA SER A 118 20.00 6.90 -8.79
C SER A 118 21.04 5.90 -8.28
N LYS A 119 21.94 6.33 -7.39
CA LYS A 119 22.97 5.46 -6.79
C LYS A 119 22.39 4.40 -5.83
N ASP A 120 21.27 4.71 -5.17
CA ASP A 120 20.61 3.81 -4.24
C ASP A 120 19.89 2.66 -4.97
N LEU A 121 19.79 2.77 -6.31
CA LEU A 121 19.14 1.81 -7.21
C LEU A 121 20.13 1.05 -8.09
N GLU A 122 21.44 1.11 -7.78
CA GLU A 122 22.50 0.41 -8.51
C GLU A 122 23.02 -0.77 -7.68
N PHE A 123 22.57 -1.97 -7.98
CA PHE A 123 22.89 -3.19 -7.23
C PHE A 123 24.03 -4.01 -7.83
N GLY A 124 24.56 -3.61 -9.00
CA GLY A 124 25.74 -4.23 -9.62
C GLY A 124 25.45 -5.48 -10.43
N ASP A 125 24.19 -5.77 -10.70
CA ASP A 125 23.69 -6.83 -11.57
C ASP A 125 22.66 -6.27 -12.57
N ASP A 126 22.06 -7.17 -13.38
CA ASP A 126 21.10 -6.82 -14.44
C ASP A 126 19.65 -7.08 -14.03
N PHE A 127 19.35 -7.32 -12.75
CA PHE A 127 17.98 -7.52 -12.32
C PHE A 127 17.17 -6.24 -12.43
N ASP A 128 15.87 -6.40 -12.69
CA ASP A 128 14.92 -5.31 -12.65
C ASP A 128 14.78 -4.79 -11.21
N VAL A 129 14.59 -3.48 -11.06
CA VAL A 129 14.40 -2.81 -9.78
C VAL A 129 12.97 -2.32 -9.70
N PHE A 130 12.22 -2.87 -8.76
CA PHE A 130 10.83 -2.54 -8.52
C PHE A 130 10.68 -1.62 -7.31
N MET A 131 9.80 -0.64 -7.42
CA MET A 131 9.53 0.29 -6.33
C MET A 131 8.05 0.63 -6.24
N THR A 132 7.65 1.22 -5.12
CA THR A 132 6.28 1.74 -5.00
C THR A 132 6.09 2.97 -5.88
N GLU A 133 4.85 3.23 -6.31
CA GLU A 133 4.53 4.44 -7.06
C GLU A 133 4.88 5.71 -6.26
N LYS A 134 4.67 5.70 -4.93
CA LYS A 134 5.05 6.80 -4.03
C LYS A 134 6.55 7.11 -4.08
N ASP A 135 7.38 6.09 -4.21
CA ASP A 135 8.83 6.27 -4.29
C ASP A 135 9.26 6.70 -5.69
N ALA A 136 8.61 6.18 -6.72
CA ALA A 136 8.85 6.51 -8.12
C ALA A 136 8.67 8.02 -8.42
N VAL A 137 7.66 8.67 -7.83
CA VAL A 137 7.40 10.11 -8.07
C VAL A 137 8.52 11.02 -7.57
N LYS A 138 9.38 10.52 -6.67
CA LYS A 138 10.55 11.25 -6.16
C LYS A 138 11.72 11.21 -7.14
N LEU A 139 11.71 10.25 -8.07
CA LEU A 139 12.75 10.04 -9.05
C LEU A 139 12.36 10.69 -10.38
N GLY A 140 13.30 11.32 -11.05
CA GLY A 140 13.03 11.91 -12.36
C GLY A 140 12.78 10.84 -13.45
N ARG A 141 12.11 11.21 -14.53
CA ARG A 141 11.83 10.32 -15.69
C ARG A 141 13.08 9.93 -16.48
N ASN A 142 14.23 10.53 -16.23
CA ASN A 142 15.49 10.18 -16.88
C ASN A 142 16.14 8.96 -16.21
N ALA A 143 15.43 7.85 -16.25
CA ALA A 143 15.71 6.62 -15.50
C ALA A 143 16.19 5.50 -16.44
N LYS A 144 17.00 4.59 -15.88
CA LYS A 144 17.43 3.37 -16.59
C LYS A 144 16.22 2.49 -16.94
N ASP A 145 16.34 1.69 -17.97
CA ASP A 145 15.27 0.83 -18.50
C ASP A 145 14.85 -0.31 -17.55
N ASN A 146 15.69 -0.65 -16.58
CA ASN A 146 15.40 -1.69 -15.60
C ASN A 146 14.68 -1.17 -14.34
N LEU A 147 14.32 0.13 -14.29
CA LEU A 147 13.58 0.70 -13.15
C LEU A 147 12.08 0.69 -13.42
N TRP A 148 11.35 0.04 -12.52
CA TRP A 148 9.91 -0.16 -12.61
C TRP A 148 9.22 0.34 -11.33
N TYR A 149 8.05 0.92 -11.47
CA TYR A 149 7.16 1.13 -10.35
C TYR A 149 5.89 0.30 -10.53
N VAL A 150 5.29 -0.05 -9.41
CA VAL A 150 4.09 -0.87 -9.36
C VAL A 150 2.95 -0.03 -8.82
N PRO A 151 2.04 0.44 -9.68
CA PRO A 151 0.79 1.05 -9.22
C PRO A 151 -0.08 0.00 -8.55
N VAL A 152 -0.87 0.42 -7.58
CA VAL A 152 -1.80 -0.46 -6.90
C VAL A 152 -3.23 0.04 -7.08
N GLU A 153 -4.14 -0.88 -7.32
CA GLU A 153 -5.57 -0.63 -7.42
C GLU A 153 -6.29 -1.15 -6.19
N LEU A 154 -7.31 -0.42 -5.77
CA LEU A 154 -8.16 -0.85 -4.67
C LEU A 154 -9.17 -1.87 -5.21
N SER A 155 -9.20 -3.04 -4.59
CA SER A 155 -10.19 -4.10 -4.83
C SER A 155 -11.07 -4.25 -3.60
N MET A 156 -12.38 -4.17 -3.80
CA MET A 156 -13.40 -4.31 -2.76
C MET A 156 -14.58 -5.09 -3.32
N ASP A 157 -15.28 -5.81 -2.46
CA ASP A 157 -16.53 -6.46 -2.86
C ASP A 157 -17.49 -5.41 -3.46
N PRO A 158 -17.96 -5.61 -4.72
CA PRO A 158 -18.85 -4.66 -5.38
C PRO A 158 -20.15 -4.38 -4.61
N VAL A 159 -20.65 -5.36 -3.85
CA VAL A 159 -21.86 -5.22 -3.03
C VAL A 159 -21.62 -4.22 -1.89
N LEU A 160 -20.41 -4.18 -1.34
CA LEU A 160 -20.02 -3.25 -0.29
C LEU A 160 -19.53 -1.90 -0.84
N ALA A 161 -18.93 -1.92 -2.03
CA ALA A 161 -18.39 -0.72 -2.67
C ALA A 161 -19.51 0.23 -3.17
N ALA A 162 -20.58 -0.30 -3.75
CA ALA A 162 -21.63 0.50 -4.37
C ALA A 162 -22.29 1.49 -3.36
N PRO A 163 -22.79 1.06 -2.19
CA PRO A 163 -23.36 1.98 -1.21
C PRO A 163 -22.37 3.02 -0.69
N LEU A 164 -21.10 2.63 -0.53
CA LEU A 164 -20.04 3.53 -0.10
C LEU A 164 -19.79 4.64 -1.13
N LEU A 165 -19.74 4.29 -2.41
CA LEU A 165 -19.56 5.25 -3.50
C LEU A 165 -20.74 6.21 -3.60
N GLU A 166 -21.98 5.72 -3.52
CA GLU A 166 -23.19 6.54 -3.50
C GLU A 166 -23.16 7.55 -2.34
N GLN A 167 -22.74 7.12 -1.15
CA GLN A 167 -22.62 7.98 0.01
C GLN A 167 -21.58 9.09 -0.21
N ILE A 168 -20.40 8.74 -0.77
CA ILE A 168 -19.34 9.71 -1.08
C ILE A 168 -19.84 10.72 -2.13
N GLU A 169 -20.43 10.24 -3.22
CA GLU A 169 -20.97 11.12 -4.28
C GLU A 169 -22.05 12.06 -3.77
N SER A 170 -22.98 11.56 -2.94
CA SER A 170 -24.03 12.39 -2.33
C SER A 170 -23.45 13.53 -1.50
N ARG A 171 -22.38 13.23 -0.74
CA ARG A 171 -21.70 14.26 0.07
C ARG A 171 -20.99 15.30 -0.78
N LEU A 172 -20.33 14.87 -1.84
CA LEU A 172 -19.65 15.78 -2.77
C LEU A 172 -20.63 16.72 -3.48
N ARG A 173 -21.82 16.21 -3.83
CA ARG A 173 -22.89 17.04 -4.44
C ARG A 173 -23.57 17.98 -3.46
N GLY A 174 -23.64 17.62 -2.17
CA GLY A 174 -24.26 18.46 -1.14
C GLY A 174 -23.35 19.53 -0.52
N ALA A 175 -22.06 19.53 -0.87
CA ALA A 175 -21.06 20.47 -0.40
C ALA A 175 -20.77 21.64 -1.37
N GLY A 176 -21.58 21.79 -2.46
CA GLY A 176 -21.49 22.82 -3.49
C GLY A 176 -22.47 23.99 -3.24
#